data_dc366768cd1916b1441b274002303668
#
_entry.id   dc366768cd1916b1441b274002303668
#
_cell.length_a   1.000
_cell.length_b   1.000
_cell.length_c   1.000
_cell.angle_alpha   90.00
_cell.angle_beta   90.00
_cell.angle_gamma   90.00
#
_symmetry.space_group_name_H-M   'P 1'
#
loop_
_entity.id
_entity.type
_entity.pdbx_description
1 polymer ?
#
loop_
_entity_poly.entity_id
_entity_poly.type
_entity_poly.pdbx_seq_one_letter_code
_entity_poly.pdbx_strand_id
1 'polypeptide(L)'
;FSSRRRHTRCLSDWSSDVCSSDLIIYEQKHEYVDIKLTNAAGKFIGAMTGVGGLAETAAGIASYLGHPINPGVEVLYKNTDLREFMFTFLMTPQSEEESTSLYNIVKKLRMYAAPELNNDTGGVTFRSPAEFLIRFYNKGVENTNIPKIRRCVLTDITVDYTPSGEWSTFRNGHPVSVRLALSFKEMEIIHRQFINDGY
;
A
#
# COMPACT_ATOMS: atom_id res chain seq x y z
N PHE A 1 3.58 9.87 25.47
CA PHE A 1 3.12 8.71 24.69
C PHE A 1 4.34 8.00 24.14
N SER A 2 4.78 6.94 24.83
CA SER A 2 5.92 6.12 24.41
C SER A 2 5.39 5.04 23.46
N SER A 3 5.45 5.29 22.15
CA SER A 3 5.29 4.27 21.13
C SER A 3 6.46 3.28 21.28
N ARG A 4 6.19 2.09 21.80
CA ARG A 4 7.17 1.00 21.80
C ARG A 4 7.40 0.57 20.35
N ARG A 5 8.47 1.10 19.73
CA ARG A 5 8.99 0.62 18.44
C ARG A 5 9.45 -0.81 18.63
N ARG A 6 8.62 -1.77 18.24
CA ARG A 6 9.06 -3.16 18.12
C ARG A 6 9.67 -3.31 16.74
N HIS A 7 10.99 -3.34 16.66
CA HIS A 7 11.70 -3.75 15.44
C HIS A 7 11.47 -5.25 15.26
N THR A 8 10.58 -5.61 14.37
CA THR A 8 10.51 -6.98 13.86
C THR A 8 11.67 -7.14 12.90
N ARG A 9 12.72 -7.89 13.28
CA ARG A 9 13.77 -8.27 12.35
C ARG A 9 13.12 -8.98 11.17
N CYS A 10 13.47 -8.57 9.98
CA CYS A 10 12.97 -9.12 8.74
C CYS A 10 13.22 -10.64 8.69
N LEU A 11 12.39 -11.33 7.93
CA LEU A 11 12.48 -12.76 7.59
C LEU A 11 13.84 -13.19 6.99
N SER A 12 14.82 -12.27 6.84
CA SER A 12 16.14 -12.48 6.26
C SER A 12 17.14 -13.27 7.12
N ASP A 13 16.81 -13.63 8.37
CA ASP A 13 17.64 -14.54 9.18
C ASP A 13 17.41 -16.03 8.83
N TRP A 14 16.55 -16.29 7.86
CA TRP A 14 16.38 -17.61 7.27
C TRP A 14 17.44 -17.82 6.20
N SER A 15 18.11 -18.98 6.26
CA SER A 15 19.10 -19.39 5.27
C SER A 15 18.51 -19.19 3.86
N SER A 16 19.29 -18.62 2.99
CA SER A 16 18.95 -18.12 1.66
C SER A 16 18.31 -19.15 0.70
N ASP A 17 18.12 -20.39 1.14
CA ASP A 17 17.70 -21.49 0.29
C ASP A 17 16.20 -21.80 0.35
N VAL A 18 15.44 -21.19 1.28
CA VAL A 18 14.05 -21.58 1.55
C VAL A 18 13.03 -20.47 1.25
N CYS A 19 13.44 -19.24 1.07
CA CYS A 19 12.51 -18.13 0.87
C CYS A 19 12.94 -17.23 -0.29
N SER A 20 12.54 -17.56 -1.52
CA SER A 20 12.52 -16.61 -2.60
C SER A 20 11.17 -15.89 -2.60
N SER A 21 11.15 -14.55 -2.59
CA SER A 21 9.94 -13.82 -2.91
C SER A 21 9.67 -13.98 -4.41
N ASP A 22 8.57 -14.62 -4.75
CA ASP A 22 8.23 -14.85 -6.16
C ASP A 22 7.79 -13.55 -6.84
N LEU A 23 7.33 -12.57 -6.06
CA LEU A 23 6.82 -11.31 -6.60
C LEU A 23 6.92 -10.20 -5.56
N ILE A 24 7.50 -9.07 -5.98
CA ILE A 24 7.49 -7.81 -5.24
C ILE A 24 6.89 -6.75 -6.17
N ILE A 25 5.73 -6.21 -5.80
CA ILE A 25 5.08 -5.12 -6.54
C ILE A 25 4.90 -3.96 -5.58
N TYR A 26 5.19 -2.75 -6.05
CA TYR A 26 4.74 -1.54 -5.39
C TYR A 26 3.94 -0.68 -6.34
N GLU A 27 2.97 0.03 -5.83
CA GLU A 27 2.13 0.92 -6.59
C GLU A 27 2.06 2.29 -5.92
N GLN A 28 2.22 3.34 -6.72
CA GLN A 28 2.02 4.73 -6.30
C GLN A 28 1.12 5.42 -7.31
N LYS A 29 -0.01 5.93 -6.85
CA LYS A 29 -1.00 6.60 -7.68
C LYS A 29 -1.01 8.10 -7.41
N HIS A 30 -1.14 8.87 -8.49
CA HIS A 30 -1.36 10.30 -8.45
C HIS A 30 -2.71 10.60 -9.06
N GLU A 31 -3.54 11.31 -8.33
CA GLU A 31 -4.87 11.69 -8.80
C GLU A 31 -4.84 13.10 -9.40
N TYR A 32 -5.35 13.23 -10.60
CA TYR A 32 -5.50 14.49 -11.30
C TYR A 32 -6.95 14.72 -11.64
N VAL A 33 -7.35 15.98 -11.71
CA VAL A 33 -8.71 16.39 -12.07
C VAL A 33 -8.66 17.28 -13.29
N ASP A 34 -9.48 16.97 -14.28
CA ASP A 34 -9.67 17.78 -15.46
C ASP A 34 -10.56 18.99 -15.12
N ILE A 35 -10.01 20.18 -15.21
CA ILE A 35 -10.77 21.41 -15.03
C ILE A 35 -11.01 22.03 -16.40
N LYS A 36 -12.27 22.20 -16.76
CA LYS A 36 -12.67 23.00 -17.93
C LYS A 36 -12.66 24.47 -17.54
N LEU A 37 -11.74 25.23 -18.13
CA LEU A 37 -11.60 26.67 -17.85
C LEU A 37 -12.91 27.45 -18.11
N THR A 38 -13.70 26.99 -19.08
CA THR A 38 -15.00 27.59 -19.40
C THR A 38 -15.96 27.58 -18.22
N ASN A 39 -15.94 26.55 -17.38
CA ASN A 39 -16.81 26.44 -16.20
C ASN A 39 -16.34 27.38 -15.07
N ALA A 40 -15.04 27.59 -14.93
CA ALA A 40 -14.50 28.51 -13.92
C ALA A 40 -14.73 29.98 -14.30
N ALA A 41 -14.47 30.34 -15.57
CA ALA A 41 -14.72 31.67 -16.07
C ALA A 41 -16.23 32.02 -16.08
N GLY A 42 -17.07 31.07 -16.47
CA GLY A 42 -18.52 31.24 -16.45
C GLY A 42 -19.10 31.42 -15.05
N LYS A 43 -18.62 30.68 -14.08
CA LYS A 43 -18.99 30.82 -12.66
C LYS A 43 -18.50 32.14 -12.06
N PHE A 44 -17.30 32.58 -12.44
CA PHE A 44 -16.73 33.85 -11.97
C PHE A 44 -17.49 35.06 -12.53
N ILE A 45 -17.81 35.05 -13.83
CA ILE A 45 -18.60 36.08 -14.49
C ILE A 45 -20.04 36.08 -13.95
N GLY A 46 -20.67 34.92 -13.76
CA GLY A 46 -21.99 34.80 -13.17
C GLY A 46 -22.05 35.28 -11.72
N ALA A 47 -21.01 35.10 -10.94
CA ALA A 47 -20.90 35.62 -9.57
C ALA A 47 -20.73 37.16 -9.54
N MET A 48 -19.99 37.73 -10.50
CA MET A 48 -19.78 39.16 -10.59
C MET A 48 -21.00 39.94 -11.14
N THR A 49 -21.77 39.32 -12.04
CA THR A 49 -22.89 39.99 -12.73
C THR A 49 -24.24 39.63 -12.15
N GLY A 50 -24.34 38.70 -11.24
CA GLY A 50 -25.59 38.21 -10.68
C GLY A 50 -26.53 37.50 -11.67
N VAL A 51 -26.01 37.17 -12.87
CA VAL A 51 -26.78 36.52 -13.96
C VAL A 51 -26.13 35.18 -14.30
N GLY A 52 -26.57 34.14 -13.63
CA GLY A 52 -25.98 32.79 -13.70
C GLY A 52 -26.19 32.02 -15.02
N GLY A 53 -26.72 32.66 -16.07
CA GLY A 53 -27.00 31.96 -17.34
C GLY A 53 -26.26 32.53 -18.57
N LEU A 54 -25.56 33.67 -18.48
CA LEU A 54 -24.97 34.32 -19.64
C LEU A 54 -23.77 33.58 -20.27
N ALA A 55 -23.04 32.82 -19.51
CA ALA A 55 -21.89 32.09 -20.05
C ALA A 55 -22.31 30.85 -20.88
N GLU A 56 -23.38 30.17 -20.49
CA GLU A 56 -23.95 29.08 -21.28
C GLU A 56 -24.62 29.56 -22.56
N THR A 57 -25.31 30.67 -22.50
CA THR A 57 -25.93 31.28 -23.68
C THR A 57 -24.90 31.83 -24.65
N ALA A 58 -23.81 32.45 -24.20
CA ALA A 58 -22.74 32.97 -25.07
C ALA A 58 -21.99 31.80 -25.76
N ALA A 59 -21.70 30.70 -25.03
CA ALA A 59 -21.10 29.51 -25.59
C ALA A 59 -22.03 28.82 -26.62
N GLY A 60 -23.33 28.79 -26.37
CA GLY A 60 -24.34 28.26 -27.28
C GLY A 60 -24.44 29.10 -28.56
N ILE A 61 -24.42 30.41 -28.46
CA ILE A 61 -24.47 31.34 -29.62
C ILE A 61 -23.18 31.22 -30.44
N ALA A 62 -22.00 31.18 -29.81
CA ALA A 62 -20.73 31.01 -30.51
C ALA A 62 -20.64 29.67 -31.25
N SER A 63 -21.14 28.61 -30.68
CA SER A 63 -21.23 27.29 -31.31
C SER A 63 -22.19 27.30 -32.52
N TYR A 64 -23.31 28.00 -32.40
CA TYR A 64 -24.29 28.13 -33.50
C TYR A 64 -23.73 28.96 -34.67
N LEU A 65 -22.86 29.94 -34.40
CA LEU A 65 -22.18 30.76 -35.42
C LEU A 65 -20.94 30.01 -36.04
N GLY A 66 -20.72 28.77 -35.73
CA GLY A 66 -19.61 27.98 -36.31
C GLY A 66 -18.23 28.27 -35.72
N HIS A 67 -18.14 28.99 -34.60
CA HIS A 67 -16.93 29.30 -33.86
C HIS A 67 -16.96 28.62 -32.49
N PRO A 68 -16.72 27.31 -32.41
CA PRO A 68 -16.70 26.63 -31.13
C PRO A 68 -15.58 27.18 -30.22
N ILE A 69 -15.93 27.54 -29.01
CA ILE A 69 -14.99 28.02 -28.01
C ILE A 69 -14.13 26.78 -27.59
N ASN A 70 -12.82 26.94 -27.65
CA ASN A 70 -11.91 25.93 -27.09
C ASN A 70 -12.17 25.80 -25.57
N PRO A 71 -12.59 24.65 -25.06
CA PRO A 71 -12.94 24.51 -23.65
C PRO A 71 -11.74 24.66 -22.70
N GLY A 72 -10.50 24.74 -23.20
CA GLY A 72 -9.30 24.88 -22.40
C GLY A 72 -9.32 23.89 -21.23
N VAL A 73 -9.03 22.61 -21.49
CA VAL A 73 -8.97 21.61 -20.43
C VAL A 73 -7.58 21.63 -19.83
N GLU A 74 -7.48 21.88 -18.55
CA GLU A 74 -6.25 21.79 -17.78
C GLU A 74 -6.35 20.64 -16.77
N VAL A 75 -5.26 19.92 -16.61
CA VAL A 75 -5.14 18.84 -15.65
C VAL A 75 -4.50 19.38 -14.39
N LEU A 76 -5.25 19.46 -13.30
CA LEU A 76 -4.73 19.87 -12.01
C LEU A 76 -4.46 18.67 -11.11
N TYR A 77 -3.29 18.72 -10.46
CA TYR A 77 -2.94 17.75 -9.43
C TYR A 77 -3.91 17.89 -8.24
N LYS A 78 -4.48 16.77 -7.81
CA LYS A 78 -5.40 16.69 -6.68
C LYS A 78 -4.75 16.08 -5.46
N ASN A 79 -4.19 14.89 -5.61
CA ASN A 79 -3.65 14.12 -4.50
C ASN A 79 -2.61 13.09 -4.98
N THR A 80 -1.81 12.60 -4.03
CA THR A 80 -0.97 11.41 -4.18
C THR A 80 -1.40 10.40 -3.12
N ASP A 81 -1.67 9.18 -3.53
CA ASP A 81 -2.03 8.11 -2.62
C ASP A 81 -0.79 7.58 -1.87
N LEU A 82 -1.04 6.94 -0.74
CA LEU A 82 -0.03 6.20 0.01
C LEU A 82 0.44 4.99 -0.80
N ARG A 83 1.74 4.72 -0.81
CA ARG A 83 2.29 3.57 -1.53
C ARG A 83 1.85 2.26 -0.87
N GLU A 84 1.56 1.30 -1.72
CA GLU A 84 1.23 -0.06 -1.33
C GLU A 84 2.27 -1.03 -1.89
N PHE A 85 2.63 -2.03 -1.09
CA PHE A 85 3.63 -3.03 -1.42
C PHE A 85 3.05 -4.41 -1.19
N MET A 86 3.17 -5.26 -2.20
CA MET A 86 2.74 -6.65 -2.11
C MET A 86 3.95 -7.56 -2.21
N PHE A 87 4.05 -8.50 -1.26
CA PHE A 87 5.07 -9.53 -1.24
C PHE A 87 4.39 -10.89 -1.25
N THR A 88 4.82 -11.76 -2.15
CA THR A 88 4.35 -13.14 -2.21
C THR A 88 5.53 -14.08 -2.01
N PHE A 89 5.39 -15.01 -1.09
CA PHE A 89 6.39 -16.01 -0.76
C PHE A 89 5.78 -17.41 -0.94
N LEU A 90 6.44 -18.25 -1.71
CA LEU A 90 6.16 -19.69 -1.74
C LEU A 90 7.19 -20.37 -0.84
N MET A 91 6.72 -21.03 0.20
CA MET A 91 7.54 -21.69 1.21
C MET A 91 7.26 -23.19 1.22
N THR A 92 8.30 -23.99 0.99
CA THR A 92 8.23 -25.45 0.95
C THR A 92 9.22 -26.02 1.98
N PRO A 93 8.80 -26.11 3.28
CA PRO A 93 9.66 -26.67 4.31
C PRO A 93 10.07 -28.11 3.98
N GLN A 94 11.31 -28.45 4.23
CA GLN A 94 11.85 -29.79 3.98
C GLN A 94 11.78 -30.69 5.23
N SER A 95 11.52 -30.11 6.39
CA SER A 95 11.42 -30.84 7.66
C SER A 95 10.22 -30.37 8.48
N GLU A 96 9.83 -31.19 9.47
CA GLU A 96 8.78 -30.85 10.43
C GLU A 96 9.14 -29.63 11.29
N GLU A 97 10.43 -29.47 11.61
CA GLU A 97 10.92 -28.30 12.38
C GLU A 97 10.81 -27.02 11.61
N GLU A 98 11.14 -27.04 10.32
CA GLU A 98 10.97 -25.89 9.43
C GLU A 98 9.49 -25.53 9.27
N SER A 99 8.61 -26.52 9.12
CA SER A 99 7.18 -26.29 9.01
C SER A 99 6.60 -25.69 10.30
N THR A 100 7.09 -26.12 11.46
CA THR A 100 6.74 -25.51 12.76
C THR A 100 7.22 -24.06 12.85
N SER A 101 8.43 -23.80 12.38
CA SER A 101 8.98 -22.43 12.35
C SER A 101 8.18 -21.52 11.42
N LEU A 102 7.77 -22.02 10.26
CA LEU A 102 6.90 -21.32 9.32
C LEU A 102 5.54 -20.98 9.93
N TYR A 103 4.91 -21.92 10.62
CA TYR A 103 3.68 -21.66 11.37
C TYR A 103 3.87 -20.53 12.39
N ASN A 104 4.99 -20.54 13.12
CA ASN A 104 5.29 -19.48 14.09
C ASN A 104 5.50 -18.12 13.45
N ILE A 105 6.07 -18.06 12.24
CA ILE A 105 6.22 -16.80 11.47
C ILE A 105 4.86 -16.26 11.10
N VAL A 106 4.00 -17.06 10.47
CA VAL A 106 2.65 -16.66 10.08
C VAL A 106 1.86 -16.20 11.31
N LYS A 107 1.93 -16.95 12.42
CA LYS A 107 1.29 -16.59 13.69
C LYS A 107 1.78 -15.25 14.22
N LYS A 108 3.09 -14.98 14.20
CA LYS A 108 3.66 -13.70 14.65
C LYS A 108 3.21 -12.53 13.77
N LEU A 109 3.22 -12.68 12.44
CA LEU A 109 2.74 -11.65 11.52
C LEU A 109 1.27 -11.30 11.79
N ARG A 110 0.43 -12.31 11.92
CA ARG A 110 -0.99 -12.11 12.24
C ARG A 110 -1.20 -11.45 13.61
N MET A 111 -0.40 -11.84 14.59
CA MET A 111 -0.48 -11.26 15.95
C MET A 111 -0.12 -9.76 15.94
N TYR A 112 0.91 -9.37 15.20
CA TYR A 112 1.32 -7.95 15.12
C TYR A 112 0.44 -7.12 14.19
N ALA A 113 -0.22 -7.72 13.22
CA ALA A 113 -1.21 -7.05 12.38
C ALA A 113 -2.55 -6.84 13.07
N ALA A 114 -2.85 -7.61 14.11
CA ALA A 114 -4.10 -7.50 14.86
C ALA A 114 -4.01 -6.37 15.92
N PRO A 115 -5.10 -5.65 16.16
CA PRO A 115 -5.17 -4.68 17.26
C PRO A 115 -5.13 -5.42 18.62
N GLU A 116 -4.54 -4.79 19.61
CA GLU A 116 -4.48 -5.30 20.99
C GLU A 116 -5.60 -4.66 21.83
N LEU A 117 -6.28 -5.47 22.65
CA LEU A 117 -7.26 -4.95 23.62
C LEU A 117 -6.55 -4.08 24.67
N ASN A 118 -7.07 -2.89 24.88
CA ASN A 118 -6.54 -2.01 25.90
C ASN A 118 -7.13 -2.36 27.28
N ASN A 119 -6.36 -3.07 28.09
CA ASN A 119 -6.77 -3.48 29.42
C ASN A 119 -6.94 -2.29 30.41
N ASP A 120 -6.29 -1.15 30.13
CA ASP A 120 -6.39 0.05 30.97
C ASP A 120 -7.80 0.67 30.93
N THR A 121 -8.57 0.38 29.90
CA THR A 121 -9.96 0.85 29.71
C THR A 121 -10.99 -0.25 29.93
N GLY A 122 -10.62 -1.35 30.58
CA GLY A 122 -11.50 -2.52 30.75
C GLY A 122 -11.90 -3.23 29.47
N GLY A 123 -11.07 -3.12 28.41
CA GLY A 123 -11.31 -3.78 27.13
C GLY A 123 -12.26 -3.02 26.18
N VAL A 124 -12.65 -1.78 26.52
CA VAL A 124 -13.56 -0.97 25.70
C VAL A 124 -12.87 -0.38 24.45
N THR A 125 -11.54 -0.19 24.50
CA THR A 125 -10.77 0.37 23.39
C THR A 125 -9.68 -0.57 22.90
N PHE A 126 -9.28 -0.38 21.63
CA PHE A 126 -8.17 -1.11 21.03
C PHE A 126 -6.92 -0.21 20.95
N ARG A 127 -5.75 -0.83 21.10
CA ARG A 127 -4.49 -0.23 20.70
C ARG A 127 -4.22 -0.53 19.23
N SER A 128 -3.66 0.45 18.52
CA SER A 128 -3.31 0.28 17.11
C SER A 128 -2.35 -0.90 16.92
N PRO A 129 -2.46 -1.61 15.78
CA PRO A 129 -1.51 -2.64 15.38
C PRO A 129 -0.06 -2.15 15.34
N ALA A 130 0.88 -3.07 15.27
CA ALA A 130 2.29 -2.73 15.18
C ALA A 130 2.63 -2.11 13.81
N GLU A 131 3.55 -1.15 13.83
CA GLU A 131 4.16 -0.60 12.62
C GLU A 131 5.32 -1.48 12.18
N PHE A 132 5.49 -1.62 10.86
CA PHE A 132 6.54 -2.41 10.23
C PHE A 132 7.55 -1.49 9.55
N LEU A 133 8.82 -1.88 9.60
CA LEU A 133 9.91 -1.29 8.83
C LEU A 133 10.53 -2.38 7.96
N ILE A 134 10.35 -2.28 6.65
CA ILE A 134 10.83 -3.25 5.67
C ILE A 134 12.15 -2.75 5.10
N ARG A 135 13.17 -3.60 5.10
CA ARG A 135 14.48 -3.33 4.51
C ARG A 135 14.95 -4.53 3.70
N PHE A 136 15.59 -4.25 2.59
CA PHE A 136 16.14 -5.27 1.71
C PHE A 136 17.64 -5.39 1.95
N TYR A 137 18.12 -6.61 2.12
CA TYR A 137 19.53 -6.90 2.31
C TYR A 137 20.03 -7.85 1.20
N ASN A 138 21.25 -7.61 0.74
CA ASN A 138 21.96 -8.52 -0.14
C ASN A 138 23.31 -8.88 0.53
N LYS A 139 23.52 -10.16 0.86
CA LYS A 139 24.73 -10.66 1.53
C LYS A 139 25.10 -9.87 2.81
N GLY A 140 24.10 -9.51 3.60
CA GLY A 140 24.29 -8.77 4.86
C GLY A 140 24.45 -7.25 4.73
N VAL A 141 24.47 -6.72 3.52
CA VAL A 141 24.54 -5.27 3.24
C VAL A 141 23.17 -4.78 2.76
N GLU A 142 22.70 -3.63 3.26
CA GLU A 142 21.44 -3.03 2.81
C GLU A 142 21.51 -2.73 1.29
N ASN A 143 20.50 -3.21 0.56
CA ASN A 143 20.44 -3.02 -0.88
C ASN A 143 19.89 -1.61 -1.20
N THR A 144 20.74 -0.77 -1.76
CA THR A 144 20.41 0.61 -2.14
C THR A 144 19.81 0.75 -3.55
N ASN A 145 19.78 -0.34 -4.32
CA ASN A 145 19.22 -0.34 -5.69
C ASN A 145 17.68 -0.49 -5.71
N ILE A 146 17.09 -0.79 -4.55
CA ILE A 146 15.64 -0.88 -4.37
C ILE A 146 15.22 0.30 -3.51
N PRO A 147 14.14 1.03 -3.87
CA PRO A 147 13.65 2.14 -3.06
C PRO A 147 13.38 1.71 -1.62
N LYS A 148 13.78 2.54 -0.68
CA LYS A 148 13.52 2.29 0.75
C LYS A 148 12.03 2.45 1.03
N ILE A 149 11.53 1.58 1.91
CA ILE A 149 10.15 1.63 2.39
C ILE A 149 10.15 2.34 3.76
N ARG A 150 9.26 3.30 3.91
CA ARG A 150 9.05 3.98 5.19
C ARG A 150 8.24 3.10 6.14
N ARG A 151 7.84 3.67 7.26
CA ARG A 151 6.95 2.97 8.20
C ARG A 151 5.65 2.62 7.52
N CYS A 152 5.27 1.36 7.62
CA CYS A 152 4.08 0.82 6.99
C CYS A 152 3.28 -0.02 7.99
N VAL A 153 2.03 -0.24 7.65
CA VAL A 153 1.14 -1.17 8.34
C VAL A 153 0.85 -2.35 7.45
N LEU A 154 0.68 -3.52 8.04
CA LEU A 154 0.27 -4.72 7.33
C LEU A 154 -1.25 -4.70 7.21
N THR A 155 -1.74 -4.50 5.97
CA THR A 155 -3.16 -4.33 5.68
C THR A 155 -3.86 -5.64 5.37
N ASP A 156 -3.14 -6.59 4.74
CA ASP A 156 -3.70 -7.90 4.41
C ASP A 156 -2.67 -9.01 4.55
N ILE A 157 -3.14 -10.17 5.00
CA ILE A 157 -2.37 -11.42 5.11
C ILE A 157 -3.20 -12.54 4.53
N THR A 158 -2.81 -13.01 3.36
CA THR A 158 -3.40 -14.19 2.73
C THR A 158 -2.47 -15.38 2.88
N VAL A 159 -2.97 -16.47 3.44
CA VAL A 159 -2.22 -17.72 3.62
C VAL A 159 -2.94 -18.83 2.87
N ASP A 160 -2.28 -19.37 1.85
CA ASP A 160 -2.77 -20.50 1.07
C ASP A 160 -1.93 -21.73 1.42
N TYR A 161 -2.59 -22.74 1.95
CA TYR A 161 -1.99 -24.01 2.36
C TYR A 161 -2.03 -25.08 1.26
N THR A 162 -2.59 -24.75 0.10
CA THR A 162 -2.71 -25.65 -1.05
C THR A 162 -2.17 -25.04 -2.35
N PRO A 163 -0.98 -24.41 -2.35
CA PRO A 163 -0.49 -23.68 -3.52
C PRO A 163 -0.25 -24.56 -4.75
N SER A 164 -0.08 -25.87 -4.56
CA SER A 164 0.02 -26.88 -5.63
C SER A 164 -1.32 -27.50 -6.05
N GLY A 165 -2.43 -27.08 -5.44
CA GLY A 165 -3.76 -27.63 -5.69
C GLY A 165 -4.10 -28.86 -4.85
N GLU A 166 -3.15 -29.42 -4.14
CA GLU A 166 -3.35 -30.60 -3.28
C GLU A 166 -2.96 -30.30 -1.85
N TRP A 167 -3.76 -30.80 -0.90
CA TRP A 167 -3.44 -30.74 0.53
C TRP A 167 -2.53 -31.89 0.92
N SER A 168 -1.35 -31.57 1.42
CA SER A 168 -0.41 -32.52 1.98
C SER A 168 0.23 -32.01 3.27
N THR A 169 0.45 -32.92 4.22
CA THR A 169 0.97 -32.60 5.54
C THR A 169 2.10 -33.54 5.94
N PHE A 170 2.97 -33.08 6.82
CA PHE A 170 3.89 -33.91 7.59
C PHE A 170 3.14 -34.76 8.63
N ARG A 171 3.83 -35.67 9.30
CA ARG A 171 3.25 -36.55 10.33
C ARG A 171 2.69 -35.76 11.52
N ASN A 172 3.25 -34.61 11.82
CA ASN A 172 2.79 -33.69 12.88
C ASN A 172 1.58 -32.81 12.46
N GLY A 173 1.05 -33.01 11.24
CA GLY A 173 -0.10 -32.27 10.71
C GLY A 173 0.22 -30.90 10.13
N HIS A 174 1.47 -30.45 10.16
CA HIS A 174 1.86 -29.19 9.52
C HIS A 174 1.91 -29.30 7.99
N PRO A 175 1.56 -28.23 7.24
CA PRO A 175 1.53 -28.25 5.78
C PRO A 175 2.95 -28.39 5.19
N VAL A 176 3.04 -29.08 4.05
CA VAL A 176 4.29 -29.26 3.29
C VAL A 176 4.58 -28.04 2.40
N SER A 177 3.58 -27.29 2.00
CA SER A 177 3.74 -26.10 1.17
C SER A 177 2.77 -25.01 1.61
N VAL A 178 3.24 -23.77 1.65
CA VAL A 178 2.45 -22.61 2.04
C VAL A 178 2.81 -21.43 1.15
N ARG A 179 1.79 -20.83 0.55
CA ARG A 179 1.94 -19.53 -0.10
C ARG A 179 1.47 -18.44 0.86
N LEU A 180 2.32 -17.47 1.13
CA LEU A 180 2.05 -16.33 1.97
C LEU A 180 2.08 -15.05 1.14
N ALA A 181 0.96 -14.35 1.04
CA ALA A 181 0.89 -13.02 0.45
C ALA A 181 0.66 -11.98 1.55
N LEU A 182 1.45 -10.92 1.52
CA LEU A 182 1.44 -9.83 2.48
C LEU A 182 1.27 -8.51 1.74
N SER A 183 0.29 -7.71 2.14
CA SER A 183 0.09 -6.37 1.62
C SER A 183 0.38 -5.33 2.70
N PHE A 184 1.29 -4.43 2.40
CA PHE A 184 1.69 -3.34 3.28
C PHE A 184 1.29 -2.00 2.68
N LYS A 185 0.92 -1.07 3.53
CA LYS A 185 0.62 0.31 3.15
C LYS A 185 1.45 1.27 3.97
N GLU A 186 2.13 2.21 3.32
CA GLU A 186 2.87 3.26 4.02
C GLU A 186 1.92 4.19 4.78
N MET A 187 2.44 4.79 5.83
CA MET A 187 1.67 5.71 6.69
C MET A 187 1.88 7.17 6.31
N GLU A 188 2.82 7.46 5.41
CA GLU A 188 3.20 8.81 5.02
C GLU A 188 3.28 8.92 3.49
N ILE A 189 2.80 10.02 2.94
CA ILE A 189 2.89 10.31 1.51
C ILE A 189 4.35 10.59 1.14
N ILE A 190 4.83 9.98 0.06
CA ILE A 190 6.15 10.22 -0.46
C ILE A 190 6.16 11.50 -1.30
N HIS A 191 7.02 12.43 -0.94
CA HIS A 191 7.27 13.66 -1.68
C HIS A 191 8.70 13.67 -2.26
N ARG A 192 8.99 14.65 -3.13
CA ARG A 192 10.24 14.73 -3.89
C ARG A 192 11.52 14.60 -3.05
N GLN A 193 11.54 15.15 -1.84
CA GLN A 193 12.73 15.07 -0.97
C GLN A 193 12.99 13.62 -0.53
N PHE A 194 11.95 12.85 -0.19
CA PHE A 194 12.11 11.43 0.18
C PHE A 194 12.62 10.59 -0.99
N ILE A 195 12.21 10.90 -2.22
CA ILE A 195 12.72 10.21 -3.42
C ILE A 195 14.22 10.49 -3.59
N ASN A 196 14.66 11.74 -3.35
CA ASN A 196 16.10 12.09 -3.38
C ASN A 196 16.90 11.37 -2.29
N ASP A 197 16.28 11.05 -1.14
CA ASP A 197 16.89 10.31 -0.03
C ASP A 197 16.83 8.76 -0.25
N GLY A 198 16.31 8.32 -1.40
CA GLY A 198 16.29 6.93 -1.80
C GLY A 198 15.05 6.13 -1.32
N TYR A 199 13.95 6.82 -1.00
CA TYR A 199 12.66 6.21 -0.64
C TYR A 199 11.73 6.01 -1.83
#